data_62fb6913fbb83664ed730a11e94e2267
#
_entry.id   62fb6913fbb83664ed730a11e94e2267
#
_cell.length_a   1.000
_cell.length_b   1.000
_cell.length_c   1.000
_cell.angle_alpha   90.00
_cell.angle_beta   90.00
_cell.angle_gamma   90.00
#
_symmetry.space_group_name_H-M   'P 1'
#
loop_
_entity.id
_entity.type
_entity.pdbx_description
1 polymer ?
#
loop_
_entity_poly.entity_id
_entity_poly.type
_entity_poly.pdbx_seq_one_letter_code
_entity_poly.pdbx_strand_id
1 'polypeptide(L)'
;GNALADILKKARKQQLKNRMQYGELYHRNFYREVTEKNRVHYEYYNLPMTEDAPEDYTEISFVCLREDGCLELPATVETACRTAARKVPELEGFHFHTLRHTYTTNLLSNGAQPKDVQELLGHSDVSTTMNVYAHATREAKRDSAKLLDKVVGMS
;
A
#
# COMPACT_ATOMS: atom_id res chain seq x y z
N GLY A 1 -9.91 -11.74 -3.25
CA GLY A 1 -11.30 -11.46 -3.56
C GLY A 1 -11.46 -10.89 -4.96
N ASN A 2 -12.60 -11.07 -5.57
CA ASN A 2 -12.86 -10.65 -6.96
C ASN A 2 -12.66 -9.16 -7.19
N ALA A 3 -13.01 -8.30 -6.23
CA ALA A 3 -12.84 -6.85 -6.33
C ALA A 3 -11.37 -6.43 -6.52
N LEU A 4 -10.44 -7.03 -5.77
CA LEU A 4 -9.01 -6.76 -5.95
C LEU A 4 -8.52 -7.24 -7.31
N ALA A 5 -8.94 -8.42 -7.75
CA ALA A 5 -8.58 -8.94 -9.07
C ALA A 5 -9.02 -8.01 -10.20
N ASP A 6 -10.22 -7.42 -10.09
CA ASP A 6 -10.74 -6.48 -11.09
C ASP A 6 -9.98 -5.15 -11.10
N ILE A 7 -9.58 -4.65 -9.92
CA ILE A 7 -8.72 -3.46 -9.80
C ILE A 7 -7.36 -3.72 -10.47
N LEU A 8 -6.73 -4.86 -10.20
CA LEU A 8 -5.44 -5.23 -10.79
C LEU A 8 -5.53 -5.40 -12.31
N LYS A 9 -6.61 -6.00 -12.82
CA LYS A 9 -6.86 -6.10 -14.27
C LYS A 9 -7.01 -4.72 -14.92
N LYS A 10 -7.73 -3.80 -14.27
CA LYS A 10 -7.88 -2.42 -14.76
C LYS A 10 -6.54 -1.69 -14.78
N ALA A 11 -5.74 -1.81 -13.71
CA ALA A 11 -4.40 -1.22 -13.63
C ALA A 11 -3.50 -1.74 -14.76
N ARG A 12 -3.45 -3.06 -14.96
CA ARG A 12 -2.69 -3.66 -16.07
C ARG A 12 -3.14 -3.17 -17.43
N LYS A 13 -4.44 -3.08 -17.67
CA LYS A 13 -4.99 -2.55 -18.93
C LYS A 13 -4.57 -1.10 -19.17
N GLN A 14 -4.55 -0.29 -18.10
CA GLN A 14 -4.11 1.10 -18.20
C GLN A 14 -2.61 1.18 -18.50
N GLN A 15 -1.78 0.39 -17.83
CA GLN A 15 -0.34 0.33 -18.11
C GLN A 15 -0.04 -0.06 -19.55
N LEU A 16 -0.77 -1.03 -20.12
CA LEU A 16 -0.62 -1.41 -21.54
C LEU A 16 -0.99 -0.26 -22.47
N LYS A 17 -2.06 0.49 -22.18
CA LYS A 17 -2.42 1.68 -22.96
C LYS A 17 -1.32 2.74 -22.89
N ASN A 18 -0.83 3.03 -21.69
CA ASN A 18 0.23 3.99 -21.47
C ASN A 18 1.50 3.60 -22.24
N ARG A 19 1.90 2.31 -22.19
CA ARG A 19 3.03 1.80 -22.94
C ARG A 19 2.87 2.00 -24.44
N MET A 20 1.67 1.78 -24.98
CA MET A 20 1.37 2.04 -26.42
C MET A 20 1.43 3.53 -26.74
N GLN A 21 0.94 4.38 -25.86
CA GLN A 21 0.90 5.83 -26.03
C GLN A 21 2.29 6.47 -25.99
N TYR A 22 3.11 6.07 -25.03
CA TYR A 22 4.47 6.58 -24.84
C TYR A 22 5.49 5.95 -25.81
N GLY A 23 5.21 4.74 -26.31
CA GLY A 23 6.09 4.05 -27.27
C GLY A 23 7.52 3.92 -26.76
N GLU A 24 8.47 4.44 -27.51
CA GLU A 24 9.90 4.39 -27.17
C GLU A 24 10.27 5.17 -25.90
N LEU A 25 9.46 6.17 -25.54
CA LEU A 25 9.64 6.96 -24.31
C LEU A 25 9.11 6.26 -23.06
N TYR A 26 8.44 5.11 -23.21
CA TYR A 26 8.01 4.33 -22.05
C TYR A 26 9.20 3.68 -21.37
N HIS A 27 9.22 3.68 -20.04
CA HIS A 27 10.32 3.13 -19.27
C HIS A 27 9.99 1.74 -18.73
N ARG A 28 11.02 0.88 -18.72
CA ARG A 28 11.03 -0.42 -18.05
C ARG A 28 11.79 -0.32 -16.74
N ASN A 29 11.42 -1.14 -15.78
CA ASN A 29 12.06 -1.16 -14.48
C ASN A 29 12.84 -2.47 -14.31
N PHE A 30 14.02 -2.36 -13.73
CA PHE A 30 14.93 -3.47 -13.49
C PHE A 30 15.41 -3.44 -12.05
N TYR A 31 15.78 -4.59 -11.54
CA TYR A 31 16.38 -4.69 -10.22
C TYR A 31 17.54 -5.70 -10.23
N ARG A 32 18.43 -5.55 -9.28
CA ARG A 32 19.37 -6.58 -8.86
C ARG A 32 19.43 -6.67 -7.35
N GLU A 33 19.75 -7.85 -6.85
CA GLU A 33 20.01 -8.08 -5.45
C GLU A 33 21.49 -7.86 -5.16
N VAL A 34 21.77 -7.04 -4.15
CA VAL A 34 23.13 -6.73 -3.71
C VAL A 34 23.27 -7.12 -2.24
N THR A 35 24.30 -7.89 -1.93
CA THR A 35 24.62 -8.27 -0.55
C THR A 35 25.83 -7.51 -0.07
N GLU A 36 25.63 -6.61 0.89
CA GLU A 36 26.71 -5.88 1.56
C GLU A 36 26.68 -6.10 3.06
N LYS A 37 27.84 -6.43 3.64
CA LYS A 37 27.99 -6.64 5.10
C LYS A 37 26.90 -7.55 5.69
N ASN A 38 26.59 -8.67 5.03
CA ASN A 38 25.51 -9.62 5.38
C ASN A 38 24.10 -9.04 5.39
N ARG A 39 23.86 -7.93 4.68
CA ARG A 39 22.53 -7.39 4.44
C ARG A 39 22.23 -7.43 2.96
N VAL A 40 21.06 -7.95 2.63
CA VAL A 40 20.53 -7.95 1.27
C VAL A 40 19.75 -6.64 1.08
N HIS A 41 20.05 -5.95 -0.02
CA HIS A 41 19.25 -4.82 -0.49
C HIS A 41 19.06 -4.93 -2.00
N TYR A 42 18.11 -4.15 -2.55
CA TYR A 42 17.80 -4.16 -3.96
C TYR A 42 18.15 -2.83 -4.58
N GLU A 43 18.91 -2.86 -5.65
CA GLU A 43 19.15 -1.70 -6.50
C GLU A 43 18.15 -1.71 -7.65
N TYR A 44 17.58 -0.56 -7.95
CA TYR A 44 16.60 -0.38 -9.01
C TYR A 44 17.14 0.51 -10.11
N TYR A 45 16.86 0.13 -11.33
CA TYR A 45 17.23 0.87 -12.52
C TYR A 45 16.02 1.07 -13.42
N ASN A 46 15.93 2.23 -14.05
CA ASN A 46 14.82 2.59 -14.92
C ASN A 46 15.36 3.06 -16.26
N LEU A 47 14.92 2.43 -17.36
CA LEU A 47 15.41 2.66 -18.70
C LEU A 47 14.27 2.85 -19.69
N PRO A 48 14.41 3.74 -20.68
CA PRO A 48 13.50 3.82 -21.81
C PRO A 48 13.51 2.52 -22.60
N MET A 49 12.46 2.29 -23.39
CA MET A 49 12.31 1.07 -24.20
C MET A 49 13.44 0.86 -25.22
N THR A 50 14.13 1.92 -25.58
CA THR A 50 15.23 1.92 -26.57
C THR A 50 16.58 1.49 -26.01
N GLU A 51 16.71 1.37 -24.69
CA GLU A 51 17.97 1.02 -24.03
C GLU A 51 17.95 -0.40 -23.51
N ASP A 52 19.07 -1.11 -23.64
CA ASP A 52 19.24 -2.43 -23.08
C ASP A 52 19.63 -2.38 -21.61
N ALA A 53 19.09 -3.32 -20.83
CA ALA A 53 19.42 -3.44 -19.43
C ALA A 53 20.86 -3.96 -19.24
N PRO A 54 21.55 -3.56 -18.17
CA PRO A 54 22.81 -4.19 -17.77
C PRO A 54 22.61 -5.69 -17.51
N GLU A 55 23.63 -6.50 -17.80
CA GLU A 55 23.53 -7.99 -17.78
C GLU A 55 23.12 -8.57 -16.42
N ASP A 56 23.47 -7.89 -15.34
CA ASP A 56 23.20 -8.32 -13.96
C ASP A 56 21.85 -7.84 -13.39
N TYR A 57 21.02 -7.20 -14.21
CA TYR A 57 19.69 -6.73 -13.82
C TYR A 57 18.56 -7.57 -14.40
N THR A 58 17.54 -7.79 -13.61
CA THR A 58 16.31 -8.52 -13.98
C THR A 58 15.16 -7.54 -14.15
N GLU A 59 14.42 -7.66 -15.26
CA GLU A 59 13.22 -6.84 -15.48
C GLU A 59 12.12 -7.18 -14.48
N ILE A 60 11.50 -6.15 -13.90
CA ILE A 60 10.40 -6.28 -12.94
C ILE A 60 9.23 -5.37 -13.33
N SER A 61 8.01 -5.88 -13.18
CA SER A 61 6.78 -5.12 -13.38
C SER A 61 6.17 -4.75 -12.05
N PHE A 62 5.94 -3.46 -11.81
CA PHE A 62 5.22 -2.96 -10.65
C PHE A 62 3.75 -2.71 -10.96
N VAL A 63 2.90 -2.81 -9.93
CA VAL A 63 1.46 -2.55 -10.06
C VAL A 63 1.17 -1.06 -10.21
N CYS A 64 1.88 -0.24 -9.44
CA CYS A 64 1.72 1.21 -9.41
C CYS A 64 2.90 1.87 -10.10
N LEU A 65 2.65 2.43 -11.27
CA LEU A 65 3.62 3.16 -12.08
C LEU A 65 3.00 4.48 -12.53
N ARG A 66 3.86 5.44 -12.83
CA ARG A 66 3.49 6.64 -13.58
C ARG A 66 3.07 6.26 -15.00
N GLU A 67 2.48 7.19 -15.72
CA GLU A 67 2.03 6.96 -17.10
C GLU A 67 3.19 6.64 -18.06
N ASP A 68 4.38 7.17 -17.80
CA ASP A 68 5.60 6.95 -18.56
C ASP A 68 6.34 5.64 -18.19
N GLY A 69 5.80 4.83 -17.27
CA GLY A 69 6.42 3.58 -16.80
C GLY A 69 7.42 3.73 -15.66
N CYS A 70 7.75 4.95 -15.26
CA CYS A 70 8.63 5.20 -14.12
C CYS A 70 7.96 4.90 -12.78
N LEU A 71 8.76 4.64 -11.76
CA LEU A 71 8.26 4.55 -10.38
C LEU A 71 7.77 5.91 -9.89
N GLU A 72 6.66 5.90 -9.15
CA GLU A 72 6.19 7.10 -8.46
C GLU A 72 7.07 7.41 -7.26
N LEU A 73 7.45 8.67 -7.11
CA LEU A 73 8.24 9.10 -5.96
C LEU A 73 7.38 9.13 -4.69
N PRO A 74 7.87 8.61 -3.55
CA PRO A 74 7.13 8.65 -2.29
C PRO A 74 6.67 10.06 -1.91
N ALA A 75 7.49 11.09 -2.17
CA ALA A 75 7.15 12.48 -1.90
C ALA A 75 5.94 12.98 -2.73
N THR A 76 5.76 12.49 -3.95
CA THR A 76 4.60 12.84 -4.80
C THR A 76 3.32 12.26 -4.21
N VAL A 77 3.35 10.99 -3.80
CA VAL A 77 2.21 10.31 -3.17
C VAL A 77 1.82 11.02 -1.87
N GLU A 78 2.80 11.34 -1.02
CA GLU A 78 2.58 12.05 0.24
C GLU A 78 2.00 13.45 0.01
N THR A 79 2.49 14.16 -1.00
CA THR A 79 1.96 15.49 -1.37
C THR A 79 0.51 15.39 -1.89
N ALA A 80 0.18 14.36 -2.67
CA ALA A 80 -1.18 14.11 -3.13
C ALA A 80 -2.14 13.84 -1.95
N CYS A 81 -1.73 13.00 -0.99
CA CYS A 81 -2.50 12.73 0.22
C CYS A 81 -2.76 14.00 1.02
N ARG A 82 -1.73 14.80 1.28
CA ARG A 82 -1.83 16.07 2.00
C ARG A 82 -2.72 17.08 1.27
N THR A 83 -2.65 17.13 -0.04
CA THR A 83 -3.49 18.02 -0.86
C THR A 83 -4.96 17.59 -0.80
N ALA A 84 -5.24 16.30 -0.83
CA ALA A 84 -6.58 15.76 -0.66
C ALA A 84 -7.14 16.07 0.74
N ALA A 85 -6.35 15.82 1.79
CA ALA A 85 -6.72 16.09 3.17
C ALA A 85 -7.10 17.56 3.44
N ARG A 86 -6.41 18.52 2.79
CA ARG A 86 -6.73 19.94 2.91
C ARG A 86 -8.08 20.33 2.31
N LYS A 87 -8.60 19.54 1.38
CA LYS A 87 -9.88 19.81 0.70
C LYS A 87 -11.07 19.16 1.39
N VAL A 88 -10.84 18.22 2.28
CA VAL A 88 -11.87 17.41 2.93
C VAL A 88 -11.61 17.44 4.44
N PRO A 89 -12.40 18.21 5.22
CA PRO A 89 -12.18 18.39 6.66
C PRO A 89 -12.10 17.07 7.45
N GLU A 90 -12.88 16.06 7.03
CA GLU A 90 -12.91 14.73 7.66
C GLU A 90 -11.61 13.95 7.49
N LEU A 91 -10.71 14.40 6.62
CA LEU A 91 -9.39 13.83 6.36
C LEU A 91 -8.27 14.59 7.05
N GLU A 92 -8.56 15.40 8.08
CA GLU A 92 -7.53 16.08 8.85
C GLU A 92 -6.52 15.06 9.41
N GLY A 93 -5.22 15.32 9.20
CA GLY A 93 -4.14 14.40 9.61
C GLY A 93 -3.96 13.17 8.69
N PHE A 94 -4.72 13.06 7.60
CA PHE A 94 -4.57 11.95 6.67
C PHE A 94 -3.22 11.99 5.94
N HIS A 95 -2.54 10.86 5.92
CA HIS A 95 -1.32 10.60 5.17
C HIS A 95 -1.35 9.17 4.60
N PHE A 96 -0.43 8.84 3.69
CA PHE A 96 -0.48 7.56 2.97
C PHE A 96 -0.54 6.33 3.89
N HIS A 97 0.22 6.34 4.99
CA HIS A 97 0.19 5.25 5.97
C HIS A 97 -1.15 5.08 6.69
N THR A 98 -2.00 6.11 6.72
CA THR A 98 -3.36 6.02 7.28
C THR A 98 -4.19 4.97 6.55
N LEU A 99 -4.01 4.81 5.22
CA LEU A 99 -4.67 3.77 4.44
C LEU A 99 -4.30 2.37 4.94
N ARG A 100 -3.01 2.16 5.25
CA ARG A 100 -2.52 0.89 5.80
C ARG A 100 -3.10 0.62 7.19
N HIS A 101 -3.15 1.63 8.04
CA HIS A 101 -3.78 1.53 9.36
C HIS A 101 -5.27 1.19 9.25
N THR A 102 -6.00 1.89 8.40
CA THR A 102 -7.43 1.64 8.14
C THR A 102 -7.67 0.22 7.63
N TYR A 103 -6.87 -0.24 6.68
CA TYR A 103 -6.95 -1.61 6.15
C TYR A 103 -6.72 -2.64 7.28
N THR A 104 -5.68 -2.45 8.08
CA THR A 104 -5.35 -3.31 9.22
C THR A 104 -6.50 -3.36 10.23
N THR A 105 -7.00 -2.20 10.64
CA THR A 105 -8.10 -2.09 11.61
C THR A 105 -9.37 -2.77 11.09
N ASN A 106 -9.72 -2.52 9.82
CA ASN A 106 -10.89 -3.14 9.20
C ASN A 106 -10.79 -4.66 9.16
N LEU A 107 -9.66 -5.23 8.80
CA LEU A 107 -9.48 -6.69 8.78
C LEU A 107 -9.61 -7.28 10.20
N LEU A 108 -8.91 -6.69 11.16
CA LEU A 108 -8.93 -7.17 12.54
C LEU A 108 -10.32 -7.04 13.19
N SER A 109 -11.02 -5.95 12.94
CA SER A 109 -12.40 -5.73 13.44
C SER A 109 -13.42 -6.68 12.81
N ASN A 110 -13.11 -7.19 11.61
CA ASN A 110 -13.95 -8.21 10.94
C ASN A 110 -13.47 -9.65 11.21
N GLY A 111 -12.63 -9.86 12.22
CA GLY A 111 -12.25 -11.18 12.72
C GLY A 111 -11.07 -11.85 12.02
N ALA A 112 -10.32 -11.10 11.19
CA ALA A 112 -9.08 -11.63 10.62
C ALA A 112 -8.04 -11.90 11.73
N GLN A 113 -7.30 -13.00 11.60
CA GLN A 113 -6.24 -13.32 12.56
C GLN A 113 -5.07 -12.34 12.39
N PRO A 114 -4.49 -11.83 13.50
CA PRO A 114 -3.38 -10.87 13.44
C PRO A 114 -2.19 -11.36 12.61
N LYS A 115 -1.91 -12.67 12.62
CA LYS A 115 -0.84 -13.27 11.85
C LYS A 115 -1.09 -13.19 10.35
N ASP A 116 -2.30 -13.48 9.91
CA ASP A 116 -2.68 -13.40 8.49
C ASP A 116 -2.61 -11.95 7.99
N VAL A 117 -3.04 -11.00 8.83
CA VAL A 117 -2.94 -9.57 8.53
C VAL A 117 -1.48 -9.12 8.41
N GLN A 118 -0.61 -9.61 9.28
CA GLN A 118 0.82 -9.36 9.21
C GLN A 118 1.42 -9.83 7.89
N GLU A 119 1.12 -11.06 7.49
CA GLU A 119 1.61 -11.65 6.24
C GLU A 119 1.10 -10.87 5.01
N LEU A 120 -0.19 -10.53 4.98
CA LEU A 120 -0.79 -9.72 3.92
C LEU A 120 -0.16 -8.34 3.78
N LEU A 121 0.29 -7.76 4.87
CA LEU A 121 0.91 -6.44 4.90
C LEU A 121 2.43 -6.48 4.66
N GLY A 122 3.04 -7.65 4.68
CA GLY A 122 4.49 -7.80 4.61
C GLY A 122 5.20 -7.14 5.79
N HIS A 123 4.60 -7.16 7.00
CA HIS A 123 5.25 -6.64 8.20
C HIS A 123 6.36 -7.58 8.64
N SER A 124 7.59 -7.08 8.70
CA SER A 124 8.73 -7.81 9.26
C SER A 124 8.61 -8.03 10.78
N ASP A 125 7.81 -7.21 11.48
CA ASP A 125 7.59 -7.28 12.91
C ASP A 125 6.09 -7.39 13.24
N VAL A 126 5.75 -8.41 14.04
CA VAL A 126 4.39 -8.69 14.55
C VAL A 126 3.91 -7.58 15.48
N SER A 127 4.83 -6.92 16.19
CA SER A 127 4.49 -5.90 17.20
C SER A 127 3.63 -4.78 16.64
N THR A 128 3.89 -4.35 15.42
CA THR A 128 3.11 -3.31 14.74
C THR A 128 1.65 -3.74 14.53
N THR A 129 1.42 -4.95 14.05
CA THR A 129 0.06 -5.49 13.87
C THR A 129 -0.65 -5.71 15.20
N MET A 130 0.08 -6.20 16.22
CA MET A 130 -0.47 -6.42 17.57
C MET A 130 -0.85 -5.12 18.28
N ASN A 131 -0.10 -4.03 18.08
CA ASN A 131 -0.45 -2.72 18.61
C ASN A 131 -1.77 -2.19 18.02
N VAL A 132 -1.94 -2.33 16.70
CA VAL A 132 -3.20 -1.97 16.01
C VAL A 132 -4.35 -2.85 16.51
N TYR A 133 -4.11 -4.16 16.69
CA TYR A 133 -5.10 -5.09 17.24
C TYR A 133 -5.54 -4.71 18.66
N ALA A 134 -4.60 -4.40 19.54
CA ALA A 134 -4.89 -3.97 20.90
C ALA A 134 -5.71 -2.67 20.95
N HIS A 135 -5.46 -1.75 20.02
CA HIS A 135 -6.22 -0.51 19.89
C HIS A 135 -7.65 -0.78 19.39
N ALA A 136 -7.81 -1.50 18.30
CA ALA A 136 -9.10 -1.88 17.73
C ALA A 136 -9.97 -2.66 18.73
N THR A 137 -9.36 -3.58 19.51
CA THR A 137 -10.06 -4.34 20.55
C THR A 137 -10.52 -3.47 21.71
N ARG A 138 -9.75 -2.43 22.08
CA ARG A 138 -10.15 -1.46 23.11
C ARG A 138 -11.33 -0.60 22.65
N GLU A 139 -11.33 -0.15 21.42
CA GLU A 139 -12.46 0.61 20.86
C GLU A 139 -13.72 -0.24 20.80
N ALA A 140 -13.65 -1.47 20.29
CA ALA A 140 -14.77 -2.39 20.27
C ALA A 140 -15.34 -2.67 21.69
N LYS A 141 -14.48 -2.80 22.72
CA LYS A 141 -14.89 -2.94 24.11
C LYS A 141 -15.58 -1.69 24.65
N ARG A 142 -15.06 -0.49 24.32
CA ARG A 142 -15.70 0.78 24.71
C ARG A 142 -17.08 0.94 24.09
N ASP A 143 -17.23 0.60 22.82
CA ASP A 143 -18.51 0.71 22.14
C ASP A 143 -19.52 -0.32 22.67
N SER A 144 -19.08 -1.52 23.00
CA SER A 144 -19.90 -2.51 23.69
C SER A 144 -20.34 -2.04 25.09
N ALA A 145 -19.44 -1.39 25.84
CA ALA A 145 -19.79 -0.81 27.14
C ALA A 145 -20.84 0.31 27.02
N LYS A 146 -20.70 1.20 26.02
CA LYS A 146 -21.70 2.26 25.76
C LYS A 146 -23.08 1.70 25.39
N LEU A 147 -23.14 0.53 24.71
CA LEU A 147 -24.40 -0.15 24.42
C LEU A 147 -25.06 -0.67 25.73
N LEU A 148 -24.28 -1.19 26.68
CA LEU A 148 -24.75 -1.58 27.99
C LEU A 148 -25.32 -0.38 28.78
N ASP A 149 -24.63 0.76 28.75
CA ASP A 149 -25.11 1.98 29.40
C ASP A 149 -26.46 2.45 28.84
N LYS A 150 -26.68 2.29 27.52
CA LYS A 150 -27.98 2.59 26.90
C LYS A 150 -29.11 1.66 27.35
N VAL A 151 -28.80 0.39 27.60
CA VAL A 151 -29.79 -0.59 28.07
C VAL A 151 -30.12 -0.36 29.54
N VAL A 152 -29.13 -0.02 30.35
CA VAL A 152 -29.32 0.23 31.81
C VAL A 152 -29.95 1.60 32.07
N GLY A 153 -29.66 2.61 31.25
CA GLY A 153 -30.24 3.95 31.38
C GLY A 153 -31.67 4.11 30.86
N MET A 154 -32.31 3.03 30.41
CA MET A 154 -33.69 2.97 29.97
C MET A 154 -34.64 2.41 31.08
N SER A 155 -34.20 2.42 32.34
CA SER A 155 -35.01 2.01 33.50
C SER A 155 -35.52 3.22 34.26
#